data_3f3104f8cf5b942819b2012c1e378337
#
_entry.id   3f3104f8cf5b942819b2012c1e378337
#
_cell.length_a   1.000
_cell.length_b   1.000
_cell.length_c   1.000
_cell.angle_alpha   90.00
_cell.angle_beta   90.00
_cell.angle_gamma   90.00
#
_symmetry.space_group_name_H-M   'P 1'
#
loop_
_entity.id
_entity.type
_entity.pdbx_description
1 polymer ?
#
loop_
_entity_poly.entity_id
_entity_poly.type
_entity_poly.pdbx_seq_one_letter_code
_entity_poly.pdbx_strand_id
1 'polypeptide(L)'
;MDKICHRMELGKDTYTLGKIRPEMEEELCRVLADFVRIMEGYRVDDYRATASSAISEASNSLYVLGKIHQLTGLSVTVLSNSEQRFLSYKALAAMEDNFNKIIEKGTAILDLDGGSFQISLFDKDALVTTQNIRMGSLRIRERLAGIQSETEHYEEMVEELIWNEVSSFKKMYLKDRKIENIMLIGDVFTDSVYQNIEEKTTKIISCENFNTWYEKIIRQSPMELAVKLGIPLENASLMYPSAVIYKCLIDMMGAEHIWIPGVHMTRGIAYEYAEQMKLLKGGHNFENDILMAAKNIGKRYAVNRPHVQNLEMTALAMFDATKKMHGMKERERLLLQMAVMLHDVGKYISFNNVADSSYNIIMSNEIIGLSHIEREMVALIARYNTVTLPSYDELVMESSLSAEQYLTVSELTAIVRLANALDRSHLQKIQAIRATLKERELQLSLTVNRDFTLEQGLCQEKLDFFNEVFSIQPVIKLKRQM
;
A
#
# COMPACT_ATOMS: atom_id res chain seq x y z
N MET A 1 -15.31 23.45 -5.07
CA MET A 1 -14.17 23.02 -4.25
C MET A 1 -12.97 23.87 -4.67
N ASP A 2 -12.43 24.67 -3.78
CA ASP A 2 -11.34 25.57 -4.11
C ASP A 2 -10.01 24.82 -3.97
N LYS A 3 -9.06 25.06 -4.87
CA LYS A 3 -7.72 24.50 -4.87
C LYS A 3 -6.69 25.61 -4.82
N ILE A 4 -5.91 25.65 -3.76
CA ILE A 4 -4.80 26.58 -3.60
C ILE A 4 -3.51 25.76 -3.62
N CYS A 5 -2.56 26.14 -4.46
CA CYS A 5 -1.28 25.46 -4.58
C CYS A 5 -0.14 26.44 -4.42
N HIS A 6 0.80 26.10 -3.56
CA HIS A 6 2.13 26.70 -3.50
C HIS A 6 3.15 25.63 -3.83
N ARG A 7 4.10 25.95 -4.69
CA ARG A 7 5.07 24.98 -5.21
C ARG A 7 6.40 25.12 -4.51
N MET A 8 6.91 23.99 -4.04
CA MET A 8 8.22 23.88 -3.39
C MET A 8 8.88 22.56 -3.82
N GLU A 9 10.18 22.58 -4.07
CA GLU A 9 10.95 21.40 -4.42
C GLU A 9 11.61 20.74 -3.20
N LEU A 10 10.83 20.40 -2.14
CA LEU A 10 11.32 19.70 -0.94
C LEU A 10 12.08 18.42 -1.30
N GLY A 11 11.57 17.68 -2.28
CA GLY A 11 12.18 16.44 -2.76
C GLY A 11 13.58 16.64 -3.35
N LYS A 12 13.91 17.81 -3.90
CA LYS A 12 15.26 18.09 -4.38
C LYS A 12 16.28 17.97 -3.24
N ASP A 13 16.03 18.63 -2.13
CA ASP A 13 16.90 18.56 -0.94
C ASP A 13 16.99 17.13 -0.41
N THR A 14 15.84 16.46 -0.24
CA THR A 14 15.80 15.10 0.28
C THR A 14 16.53 14.09 -0.60
N TYR A 15 16.34 14.15 -1.92
CA TYR A 15 16.91 13.16 -2.83
C TYR A 15 18.37 13.40 -3.18
N THR A 16 18.89 14.64 -3.01
CA THR A 16 20.30 14.97 -3.25
C THR A 16 21.13 15.01 -1.97
N LEU A 17 20.58 15.59 -0.89
CA LEU A 17 21.31 15.83 0.35
C LEU A 17 20.92 14.86 1.49
N GLY A 18 19.84 14.09 1.33
CA GLY A 18 19.26 13.23 2.36
C GLY A 18 18.55 13.97 3.50
N LYS A 19 18.40 15.30 3.42
CA LYS A 19 17.77 16.16 4.44
C LYS A 19 17.22 17.44 3.81
N ILE A 20 16.23 18.04 4.45
CA ILE A 20 15.66 19.34 4.07
C ILE A 20 16.52 20.44 4.70
N ARG A 21 16.96 21.43 3.89
CA ARG A 21 17.76 22.55 4.35
C ARG A 21 16.93 23.53 5.18
N PRO A 22 17.57 24.27 6.13
CA PRO A 22 16.85 25.22 7.00
C PRO A 22 16.06 26.28 6.24
N GLU A 23 16.57 26.81 5.13
CA GLU A 23 15.90 27.82 4.33
C GLU A 23 14.60 27.29 3.70
N MET A 24 14.62 26.03 3.22
CA MET A 24 13.46 25.36 2.66
C MET A 24 12.44 25.02 3.74
N GLU A 25 12.89 24.63 4.93
CA GLU A 25 12.06 24.39 6.10
C GLU A 25 11.35 25.67 6.56
N GLU A 26 12.05 26.80 6.61
CA GLU A 26 11.47 28.11 6.97
C GLU A 26 10.44 28.57 5.95
N GLU A 27 10.72 28.39 4.66
CA GLU A 27 9.76 28.66 3.59
C GLU A 27 8.51 27.80 3.72
N LEU A 28 8.67 26.49 3.95
CA LEU A 28 7.55 25.57 4.18
C LEU A 28 6.67 26.02 5.34
N CYS A 29 7.27 26.33 6.48
CA CYS A 29 6.52 26.78 7.65
C CYS A 29 5.75 28.09 7.39
N ARG A 30 6.35 29.03 6.66
CA ARG A 30 5.69 30.29 6.26
C ARG A 30 4.47 30.02 5.35
N VAL A 31 4.64 29.17 4.34
CA VAL A 31 3.54 28.80 3.42
C VAL A 31 2.41 28.10 4.17
N LEU A 32 2.74 27.17 5.08
CA LEU A 32 1.75 26.49 5.90
C LEU A 32 1.02 27.44 6.86
N ALA A 33 1.72 28.44 7.43
CA ALA A 33 1.08 29.47 8.24
C ALA A 33 0.10 30.33 7.42
N ASP A 34 0.41 30.59 6.13
CA ASP A 34 -0.53 31.25 5.22
C ASP A 34 -1.76 30.39 4.95
N PHE A 35 -1.60 29.07 4.79
CA PHE A 35 -2.73 28.15 4.65
C PHE A 35 -3.60 28.08 5.91
N VAL A 36 -3.01 28.12 7.10
CA VAL A 36 -3.77 28.20 8.36
C VAL A 36 -4.63 29.46 8.38
N ARG A 37 -4.08 30.64 8.03
CA ARG A 37 -4.84 31.88 7.94
C ARG A 37 -6.00 31.81 6.92
N ILE A 38 -5.78 31.14 5.81
CA ILE A 38 -6.83 30.91 4.81
C ILE A 38 -7.94 30.03 5.40
N MET A 39 -7.58 28.92 6.08
CA MET A 39 -8.55 28.04 6.74
C MET A 39 -9.37 28.77 7.81
N GLU A 40 -8.74 29.64 8.59
CA GLU A 40 -9.43 30.52 9.56
C GLU A 40 -10.45 31.45 8.85
N GLY A 41 -10.03 32.05 7.73
CA GLY A 41 -10.91 32.89 6.91
C GLY A 41 -12.13 32.14 6.36
N TYR A 42 -11.97 30.88 6.00
CA TYR A 42 -13.05 29.99 5.57
C TYR A 42 -13.83 29.38 6.75
N ARG A 43 -13.41 29.58 8.00
CA ARG A 43 -13.98 28.96 9.21
C ARG A 43 -14.04 27.43 9.08
N VAL A 44 -12.92 26.84 8.73
CA VAL A 44 -12.78 25.38 8.58
C VAL A 44 -12.90 24.72 9.94
N ASP A 45 -13.83 23.78 10.10
CA ASP A 45 -14.08 23.05 11.36
C ASP A 45 -13.11 21.87 11.55
N ASP A 46 -12.62 21.27 10.44
CA ASP A 46 -11.71 20.12 10.46
C ASP A 46 -10.74 20.16 9.28
N TYR A 47 -9.54 19.59 9.45
CA TYR A 47 -8.53 19.52 8.40
C TYR A 47 -7.79 18.19 8.42
N ARG A 48 -7.17 17.86 7.30
CA ARG A 48 -6.18 16.78 7.21
C ARG A 48 -4.92 17.29 6.53
N ALA A 49 -3.81 17.29 7.27
CA ALA A 49 -2.49 17.61 6.75
C ALA A 49 -1.68 16.33 6.59
N THR A 50 -1.19 16.07 5.38
CA THR A 50 -0.42 14.88 5.06
C THR A 50 0.90 15.23 4.39
N ALA A 51 1.93 14.44 4.66
CA ALA A 51 3.24 14.54 4.03
C ALA A 51 3.56 13.27 3.25
N SER A 52 4.32 13.43 2.17
CA SER A 52 4.74 12.35 1.26
C SER A 52 6.24 12.04 1.39
N SER A 53 6.77 11.27 0.44
CA SER A 53 8.16 10.80 0.40
C SER A 53 9.21 11.89 0.57
N ALA A 54 8.97 13.11 0.09
CA ALA A 54 9.91 14.22 0.26
C ALA A 54 10.20 14.56 1.73
N ILE A 55 9.22 14.40 2.62
CA ILE A 55 9.42 14.56 4.06
C ILE A 55 9.78 13.24 4.74
N SER A 56 9.12 12.13 4.38
CA SER A 56 9.34 10.85 5.06
C SER A 56 10.75 10.26 4.86
N GLU A 57 11.39 10.54 3.72
CA GLU A 57 12.75 10.05 3.43
C GLU A 57 13.86 11.01 3.94
N ALA A 58 13.52 12.21 4.39
CA ALA A 58 14.49 13.16 4.94
C ALA A 58 14.98 12.70 6.33
N SER A 59 16.30 12.67 6.55
CA SER A 59 16.90 12.29 7.83
C SER A 59 16.50 13.21 9.00
N ASN A 60 16.12 14.46 8.71
CA ASN A 60 15.63 15.45 9.68
C ASN A 60 14.10 15.58 9.68
N SER A 61 13.35 14.63 9.14
CA SER A 61 11.88 14.63 9.05
C SER A 61 11.20 14.99 10.37
N LEU A 62 11.65 14.37 11.47
CA LEU A 62 11.08 14.58 12.80
C LEU A 62 11.21 16.06 13.25
N TYR A 63 12.36 16.69 12.99
CA TYR A 63 12.57 18.10 13.33
C TYR A 63 11.71 19.02 12.48
N VAL A 64 11.60 18.75 11.17
CA VAL A 64 10.73 19.49 10.24
C VAL A 64 9.27 19.42 10.69
N LEU A 65 8.76 18.25 11.01
CA LEU A 65 7.39 18.05 11.49
C LEU A 65 7.14 18.73 12.83
N GLY A 66 8.11 18.66 13.75
CA GLY A 66 8.06 19.35 15.05
C GLY A 66 7.98 20.87 14.89
N LYS A 67 8.76 21.45 13.98
CA LYS A 67 8.77 22.89 13.69
C LYS A 67 7.47 23.34 13.01
N ILE A 68 6.95 22.55 12.06
CA ILE A 68 5.63 22.80 11.47
C ILE A 68 4.58 22.89 12.58
N HIS A 69 4.52 21.90 13.47
CA HIS A 69 3.55 21.89 14.57
C HIS A 69 3.71 23.09 15.47
N GLN A 70 4.95 23.42 15.86
CA GLN A 70 5.25 24.55 16.76
C GLN A 70 4.84 25.90 16.16
N LEU A 71 5.08 26.13 14.88
CA LEU A 71 4.86 27.41 14.22
C LEU A 71 3.45 27.60 13.65
N THR A 72 2.77 26.53 13.31
CA THR A 72 1.48 26.59 12.60
C THR A 72 0.34 25.91 13.35
N GLY A 73 0.61 25.13 14.39
CA GLY A 73 -0.38 24.29 15.08
C GLY A 73 -0.85 23.05 14.28
N LEU A 74 -0.37 22.87 13.05
CA LEU A 74 -0.79 21.74 12.22
C LEU A 74 -0.17 20.42 12.69
N SER A 75 -1.00 19.41 12.83
CA SER A 75 -0.57 18.02 12.99
C SER A 75 -0.51 17.33 11.62
N VAL A 76 0.71 16.99 11.17
CA VAL A 76 0.96 16.41 9.87
C VAL A 76 1.15 14.89 9.99
N THR A 77 0.34 14.13 9.29
CA THR A 77 0.49 12.66 9.17
C THR A 77 1.40 12.33 8.00
N VAL A 78 2.48 11.60 8.26
CA VAL A 78 3.36 11.11 7.21
C VAL A 78 2.77 9.84 6.62
N LEU A 79 2.46 9.88 5.33
CA LEU A 79 1.92 8.72 4.62
C LEU A 79 3.04 7.84 4.07
N SER A 80 2.93 6.54 4.25
CA SER A 80 3.75 5.58 3.52
C SER A 80 3.43 5.61 2.02
N ASN A 81 4.32 5.08 1.20
CA ASN A 81 4.07 4.98 -0.24
C ASN A 81 2.79 4.18 -0.54
N SER A 82 2.55 3.09 0.19
CA SER A 82 1.32 2.29 0.05
C SER A 82 0.06 3.09 0.32
N GLU A 83 0.05 3.93 1.38
CA GLU A 83 -1.11 4.78 1.71
C GLU A 83 -1.35 5.85 0.66
N GLN A 84 -0.29 6.53 0.21
CA GLN A 84 -0.39 7.55 -0.84
C GLN A 84 -1.01 6.98 -2.11
N ARG A 85 -0.50 5.84 -2.57
CA ARG A 85 -0.98 5.18 -3.78
C ARG A 85 -2.39 4.63 -3.62
N PHE A 86 -2.74 4.18 -2.41
CA PHE A 86 -4.11 3.75 -2.14
C PHE A 86 -5.11 4.90 -2.20
N LEU A 87 -4.73 6.08 -1.73
CA LEU A 87 -5.55 7.30 -1.87
C LEU A 87 -5.72 7.69 -3.35
N SER A 88 -4.64 7.63 -4.15
CA SER A 88 -4.73 7.85 -5.60
C SER A 88 -5.65 6.82 -6.27
N TYR A 89 -5.55 5.55 -5.87
CA TYR A 89 -6.40 4.47 -6.36
C TYR A 89 -7.88 4.67 -5.96
N LYS A 90 -8.16 5.05 -4.70
CA LYS A 90 -9.52 5.39 -4.26
C LYS A 90 -10.10 6.55 -5.06
N ALA A 91 -9.31 7.60 -5.30
CA ALA A 91 -9.73 8.73 -6.12
C ALA A 91 -10.06 8.30 -7.55
N LEU A 92 -9.26 7.42 -8.15
CA LEU A 92 -9.47 6.88 -9.48
C LEU A 92 -10.77 6.08 -9.56
N ALA A 93 -10.96 5.12 -8.65
CA ALA A 93 -12.15 4.28 -8.59
C ALA A 93 -13.45 5.10 -8.33
N ALA A 94 -13.33 6.20 -7.58
CA ALA A 94 -14.46 7.09 -7.31
C ALA A 94 -14.85 8.00 -8.48
N MET A 95 -13.89 8.32 -9.37
CA MET A 95 -14.09 9.26 -10.48
C MET A 95 -14.43 8.57 -11.81
N GLU A 96 -14.22 7.27 -11.89
CA GLU A 96 -14.44 6.50 -13.11
C GLU A 96 -15.61 5.53 -12.94
N ASP A 97 -16.78 5.91 -13.47
CA ASP A 97 -18.02 5.12 -13.34
C ASP A 97 -17.91 3.69 -13.89
N ASN A 98 -16.99 3.46 -14.83
CA ASN A 98 -16.74 2.15 -15.43
C ASN A 98 -15.49 1.47 -14.86
N PHE A 99 -14.91 1.95 -13.77
CA PHE A 99 -13.65 1.45 -13.23
C PHE A 99 -13.61 -0.08 -13.09
N ASN A 100 -14.63 -0.69 -12.46
CA ASN A 100 -14.71 -2.14 -12.31
C ASN A 100 -14.69 -2.90 -13.64
N LYS A 101 -15.37 -2.35 -14.69
CA LYS A 101 -15.34 -2.97 -16.03
C LYS A 101 -13.99 -2.86 -16.72
N ILE A 102 -13.25 -1.78 -16.44
CA ILE A 102 -11.93 -1.57 -17.03
C ILE A 102 -10.94 -2.57 -16.42
N ILE A 103 -10.97 -2.77 -15.10
CA ILE A 103 -10.07 -3.69 -14.40
C ILE A 103 -10.44 -5.18 -14.57
N GLU A 104 -11.64 -5.51 -15.09
CA GLU A 104 -11.97 -6.88 -15.53
C GLU A 104 -11.01 -7.38 -16.61
N LYS A 105 -10.50 -6.47 -17.43
CA LYS A 105 -9.49 -6.74 -18.46
C LYS A 105 -8.10 -6.46 -17.89
N GLY A 106 -7.06 -7.00 -18.51
CA GLY A 106 -5.70 -6.72 -18.11
C GLY A 106 -5.44 -5.22 -18.09
N THR A 107 -5.30 -4.64 -16.90
CA THR A 107 -5.15 -3.19 -16.71
C THR A 107 -3.94 -2.90 -15.83
N ALA A 108 -3.11 -1.93 -16.24
CA ALA A 108 -2.03 -1.38 -15.44
C ALA A 108 -2.38 0.05 -14.98
N ILE A 109 -2.23 0.34 -13.70
CA ILE A 109 -2.25 1.70 -13.17
C ILE A 109 -0.81 2.11 -12.92
N LEU A 110 -0.37 3.17 -13.59
CA LEU A 110 0.97 3.75 -13.46
C LEU A 110 0.84 5.07 -12.70
N ASP A 111 1.30 5.08 -11.48
CA ASP A 111 1.28 6.25 -10.60
C ASP A 111 2.71 6.76 -10.43
N LEU A 112 3.02 7.88 -11.10
CA LEU A 112 4.34 8.51 -11.10
C LEU A 112 4.33 9.77 -10.24
N ASP A 113 5.33 9.89 -9.38
CA ASP A 113 5.63 11.14 -8.68
C ASP A 113 7.13 11.50 -8.78
N GLY A 114 7.54 12.56 -8.09
CA GLY A 114 8.93 13.00 -8.11
C GLY A 114 9.93 11.99 -7.52
N GLY A 115 9.51 11.17 -6.55
CA GLY A 115 10.40 10.24 -5.81
C GLY A 115 10.39 8.81 -6.32
N SER A 116 9.25 8.34 -6.85
CA SER A 116 9.06 6.94 -7.26
C SER A 116 7.98 6.81 -8.31
N PHE A 117 7.89 5.65 -8.96
CA PHE A 117 6.70 5.25 -9.69
C PHE A 117 6.19 3.89 -9.21
N GLN A 118 4.88 3.73 -9.25
CA GLN A 118 4.22 2.48 -8.89
C GLN A 118 3.50 1.89 -10.08
N ILE A 119 3.58 0.57 -10.19
CA ILE A 119 2.84 -0.23 -11.16
C ILE A 119 1.89 -1.15 -10.39
N SER A 120 0.58 -0.96 -10.57
CA SER A 120 -0.45 -1.88 -10.07
C SER A 120 -1.11 -2.60 -11.24
N LEU A 121 -1.03 -3.93 -11.25
CA LEU A 121 -1.64 -4.76 -12.29
C LEU A 121 -2.96 -5.34 -11.79
N PHE A 122 -3.99 -5.20 -12.62
CA PHE A 122 -5.31 -5.80 -12.42
C PHE A 122 -5.63 -6.77 -13.56
N ASP A 123 -6.33 -7.83 -13.24
CA ASP A 123 -6.87 -8.79 -14.19
C ASP A 123 -8.08 -9.49 -13.56
N LYS A 124 -9.18 -9.64 -14.32
CA LYS A 124 -10.42 -10.26 -13.85
C LYS A 124 -10.99 -9.62 -12.58
N ASP A 125 -11.08 -8.30 -12.56
CA ASP A 125 -11.56 -7.50 -11.43
C ASP A 125 -10.78 -7.74 -10.12
N ALA A 126 -9.51 -8.08 -10.21
CA ALA A 126 -8.68 -8.36 -9.04
C ALA A 126 -7.27 -7.81 -9.18
N LEU A 127 -6.74 -7.29 -8.08
CA LEU A 127 -5.35 -6.83 -7.98
C LEU A 127 -4.39 -8.02 -8.04
N VAL A 128 -3.56 -8.07 -9.07
CA VAL A 128 -2.55 -9.12 -9.28
C VAL A 128 -1.28 -8.82 -8.48
N THR A 129 -0.78 -7.61 -8.57
CA THR A 129 0.43 -7.15 -7.86
C THR A 129 0.48 -5.63 -7.85
N THR A 130 1.18 -5.10 -6.84
CA THR A 130 1.62 -3.70 -6.80
C THR A 130 3.12 -3.70 -6.54
N GLN A 131 3.87 -2.91 -7.31
CA GLN A 131 5.31 -2.75 -7.15
C GLN A 131 5.66 -1.26 -7.19
N ASN A 132 6.41 -0.81 -6.19
CA ASN A 132 6.92 0.54 -6.11
C ASN A 132 8.42 0.55 -6.49
N ILE A 133 8.78 1.41 -7.43
CA ILE A 133 10.15 1.57 -7.92
C ILE A 133 10.62 2.98 -7.56
N ARG A 134 11.69 3.09 -6.78
CA ARG A 134 12.20 4.38 -6.27
C ARG A 134 12.99 5.15 -7.34
N MET A 135 12.34 5.39 -8.49
CA MET A 135 12.86 6.11 -9.63
C MET A 135 11.81 7.06 -10.20
N GLY A 136 11.41 8.07 -9.43
CA GLY A 136 10.49 9.10 -9.89
C GLY A 136 11.17 10.17 -10.73
N SER A 137 10.38 11.02 -11.38
CA SER A 137 10.86 12.01 -12.34
C SER A 137 11.88 12.99 -11.76
N LEU A 138 11.65 13.49 -10.53
CA LEU A 138 12.58 14.39 -9.86
C LEU A 138 13.88 13.66 -9.46
N ARG A 139 13.77 12.44 -8.93
CA ARG A 139 14.92 11.64 -8.53
C ARG A 139 15.83 11.30 -9.73
N ILE A 140 15.23 10.99 -10.88
CA ILE A 140 15.98 10.74 -12.13
C ILE A 140 16.65 12.02 -12.60
N ARG A 141 15.91 13.16 -12.65
CA ARG A 141 16.48 14.45 -13.01
C ARG A 141 17.72 14.77 -12.16
N GLU A 142 17.60 14.66 -10.83
CA GLU A 142 18.72 14.99 -9.94
C GLU A 142 19.90 14.02 -10.07
N ARG A 143 19.64 12.72 -10.30
CA ARG A 143 20.72 11.73 -10.54
C ARG A 143 21.51 12.00 -11.82
N LEU A 144 20.82 12.43 -12.88
CA LEU A 144 21.43 12.68 -14.18
C LEU A 144 21.89 14.11 -14.38
N ALA A 145 21.60 15.03 -13.45
CA ALA A 145 21.95 16.46 -13.59
C ALA A 145 23.44 16.73 -13.87
N GLY A 146 24.35 15.93 -13.28
CA GLY A 146 25.80 16.08 -13.47
C GLY A 146 26.32 15.62 -14.84
N ILE A 147 25.58 14.76 -15.53
CA ILE A 147 26.00 14.15 -16.80
C ILE A 147 25.09 14.51 -17.97
N GLN A 148 23.99 15.21 -17.72
CA GLN A 148 23.01 15.60 -18.74
C GLN A 148 23.64 16.47 -19.86
N SER A 149 24.61 17.32 -19.52
CA SER A 149 25.29 18.17 -20.49
C SER A 149 26.34 17.44 -21.36
N GLU A 150 26.65 16.20 -21.04
CA GLU A 150 27.66 15.38 -21.72
C GLU A 150 27.04 14.50 -22.82
N THR A 151 25.73 14.52 -22.99
CA THR A 151 25.04 13.68 -23.98
C THR A 151 23.99 14.47 -24.76
N GLU A 152 23.84 14.08 -26.03
CA GLU A 152 22.73 14.51 -26.90
C GLU A 152 21.50 13.55 -26.79
N HIS A 153 21.66 12.40 -26.10
CA HIS A 153 20.68 11.31 -25.99
C HIS A 153 20.27 11.10 -24.53
N TYR A 154 19.69 12.13 -23.91
CA TYR A 154 19.27 12.05 -22.51
C TYR A 154 18.16 11.01 -22.27
N GLU A 155 17.28 10.78 -23.28
CA GLU A 155 16.25 9.74 -23.24
C GLU A 155 16.83 8.34 -23.05
N GLU A 156 17.88 8.01 -23.84
CA GLU A 156 18.56 6.71 -23.74
C GLU A 156 19.16 6.50 -22.34
N MET A 157 19.72 7.55 -21.74
CA MET A 157 20.24 7.46 -20.36
C MET A 157 19.14 7.22 -19.32
N VAL A 158 17.98 7.86 -19.47
CA VAL A 158 16.83 7.59 -18.58
C VAL A 158 16.36 6.17 -18.77
N GLU A 159 16.22 5.69 -20.00
CA GLU A 159 15.85 4.31 -20.32
C GLU A 159 16.82 3.30 -19.72
N GLU A 160 18.12 3.49 -19.91
CA GLU A 160 19.14 2.63 -19.32
C GLU A 160 19.06 2.60 -17.79
N LEU A 161 18.84 3.76 -17.16
CA LEU A 161 18.76 3.88 -15.71
C LEU A 161 17.60 3.06 -15.11
N ILE A 162 16.45 3.00 -15.80
CA ILE A 162 15.28 2.28 -15.32
C ILE A 162 15.16 0.85 -15.88
N TRP A 163 16.00 0.50 -16.86
CA TRP A 163 15.90 -0.76 -17.61
C TRP A 163 15.91 -2.01 -16.74
N ASN A 164 16.79 -2.06 -15.74
CA ASN A 164 16.92 -3.23 -14.87
C ASN A 164 15.63 -3.49 -14.09
N GLU A 165 15.02 -2.45 -13.53
CA GLU A 165 13.77 -2.52 -12.75
C GLU A 165 12.58 -2.88 -13.65
N VAL A 166 12.47 -2.21 -14.80
CA VAL A 166 11.39 -2.43 -15.77
C VAL A 166 11.46 -3.84 -16.37
N SER A 167 12.65 -4.30 -16.76
CA SER A 167 12.86 -5.65 -17.30
C SER A 167 12.61 -6.73 -16.23
N SER A 168 13.02 -6.50 -14.99
CA SER A 168 12.75 -7.38 -13.86
C SER A 168 11.25 -7.44 -13.54
N PHE A 169 10.56 -6.30 -13.57
CA PHE A 169 9.10 -6.25 -13.41
C PHE A 169 8.40 -7.06 -14.51
N LYS A 170 8.80 -6.89 -15.78
CA LYS A 170 8.26 -7.68 -16.90
C LYS A 170 8.39 -9.17 -16.67
N LYS A 171 9.59 -9.63 -16.30
CA LYS A 171 9.90 -11.05 -16.09
C LYS A 171 9.13 -11.66 -14.90
N MET A 172 9.08 -10.94 -13.77
CA MET A 172 8.52 -11.49 -12.54
C MET A 172 7.00 -11.35 -12.42
N TYR A 173 6.44 -10.24 -12.89
CA TYR A 173 5.05 -9.86 -12.60
C TYR A 173 4.17 -9.80 -13.84
N LEU A 174 4.61 -9.13 -14.92
CA LEU A 174 3.84 -9.04 -16.15
C LEU A 174 3.74 -10.41 -16.82
N LYS A 175 4.88 -11.08 -17.04
CA LYS A 175 4.96 -12.37 -17.73
C LYS A 175 4.29 -12.29 -19.11
N ASP A 176 3.38 -13.24 -19.39
CA ASP A 176 2.62 -13.33 -20.65
C ASP A 176 1.23 -12.69 -20.58
N ARG A 177 0.98 -11.81 -19.56
CA ARG A 177 -0.31 -11.13 -19.45
C ARG A 177 -0.46 -10.10 -20.55
N LYS A 178 -1.61 -10.13 -21.20
CA LYS A 178 -2.02 -9.06 -22.10
C LYS A 178 -2.56 -7.89 -21.25
N ILE A 179 -1.99 -6.71 -21.43
CA ILE A 179 -2.49 -5.46 -20.85
C ILE A 179 -3.28 -4.74 -21.93
N GLU A 180 -4.58 -4.61 -21.73
CA GLU A 180 -5.45 -3.90 -22.67
C GLU A 180 -5.52 -2.41 -22.34
N ASN A 181 -5.52 -2.06 -21.04
CA ASN A 181 -5.65 -0.70 -20.56
C ASN A 181 -4.43 -0.28 -19.72
N ILE A 182 -3.98 0.96 -19.90
CA ILE A 182 -3.05 1.64 -19.00
C ILE A 182 -3.68 2.91 -18.50
N MET A 183 -3.68 3.14 -17.19
CA MET A 183 -4.11 4.39 -16.55
C MET A 183 -2.89 5.13 -16.03
N LEU A 184 -2.68 6.37 -16.50
CA LEU A 184 -1.58 7.23 -16.08
C LEU A 184 -2.09 8.25 -15.07
N ILE A 185 -1.47 8.30 -13.89
CA ILE A 185 -1.86 9.23 -12.83
C ILE A 185 -0.61 9.82 -12.16
N GLY A 186 -0.78 10.94 -11.52
CA GLY A 186 0.09 11.41 -10.45
C GLY A 186 1.02 12.58 -10.72
N ASP A 187 1.41 12.93 -11.96
CA ASP A 187 2.47 13.91 -12.19
C ASP A 187 2.12 15.07 -13.14
N VAL A 188 3.11 15.98 -13.32
CA VAL A 188 2.99 17.18 -14.18
C VAL A 188 2.73 16.81 -15.64
N PHE A 189 3.29 15.70 -16.12
CA PHE A 189 3.07 15.24 -17.50
C PHE A 189 1.59 14.89 -17.71
N THR A 190 1.03 14.04 -16.84
CA THR A 190 -0.37 13.64 -16.93
C THR A 190 -1.33 14.82 -16.80
N ASP A 191 -1.02 15.78 -15.92
CA ASP A 191 -1.78 17.02 -15.78
C ASP A 191 -1.76 17.86 -17.05
N SER A 192 -0.59 18.03 -17.65
CA SER A 192 -0.42 18.83 -18.85
C SER A 192 -1.11 18.19 -20.07
N VAL A 193 -1.00 16.88 -20.21
CA VAL A 193 -1.71 16.14 -21.25
C VAL A 193 -3.22 16.22 -21.04
N TYR A 194 -3.72 16.00 -19.82
CA TYR A 194 -5.15 16.08 -19.50
C TYR A 194 -5.77 17.45 -19.80
N GLN A 195 -5.04 18.53 -19.50
CA GLN A 195 -5.53 19.89 -19.78
C GLN A 195 -5.67 20.19 -21.28
N ASN A 196 -4.86 19.52 -22.11
CA ASN A 196 -4.78 19.74 -23.54
C ASN A 196 -5.49 18.67 -24.39
N ILE A 197 -6.15 17.68 -23.79
CA ILE A 197 -7.00 16.72 -24.50
C ILE A 197 -8.26 17.46 -25.00
N GLU A 198 -8.53 17.39 -26.29
CA GLU A 198 -9.69 18.03 -26.92
C GLU A 198 -11.02 17.43 -26.43
N GLU A 199 -11.06 16.10 -26.24
CA GLU A 199 -12.23 15.38 -25.75
C GLU A 199 -12.07 14.99 -24.26
N LYS A 200 -12.33 15.91 -23.35
CA LYS A 200 -12.31 15.65 -21.89
C LYS A 200 -13.31 14.59 -21.42
N THR A 201 -14.27 14.24 -22.24
CA THR A 201 -15.32 13.26 -21.91
C THR A 201 -14.82 11.82 -21.94
N THR A 202 -13.89 11.47 -22.81
CA THR A 202 -13.42 10.09 -22.96
C THR A 202 -12.23 9.76 -22.07
N LYS A 203 -11.41 10.75 -21.68
CA LYS A 203 -10.17 10.58 -20.89
C LYS A 203 -9.20 9.52 -21.47
N ILE A 204 -9.44 9.06 -22.69
CA ILE A 204 -8.66 8.04 -23.40
C ILE A 204 -7.89 8.73 -24.52
N ILE A 205 -6.62 8.36 -24.65
CA ILE A 205 -5.80 8.74 -25.80
C ILE A 205 -5.30 7.49 -26.52
N SER A 206 -5.14 7.57 -27.83
CA SER A 206 -4.49 6.51 -28.60
C SER A 206 -2.98 6.50 -28.37
N CYS A 207 -2.34 5.35 -28.61
CA CYS A 207 -0.89 5.24 -28.58
C CYS A 207 -0.23 6.23 -29.57
N GLU A 208 -0.86 6.51 -30.71
CA GLU A 208 -0.39 7.50 -31.71
C GLU A 208 -0.39 8.91 -31.11
N ASN A 209 -1.47 9.31 -30.45
CA ASN A 209 -1.57 10.61 -29.78
C ASN A 209 -0.54 10.73 -28.65
N PHE A 210 -0.37 9.67 -27.85
CA PHE A 210 0.66 9.64 -26.81
C PHE A 210 2.06 9.82 -27.42
N ASN A 211 2.39 9.08 -28.49
CA ASN A 211 3.67 9.21 -29.18
C ASN A 211 3.88 10.63 -29.73
N THR A 212 2.82 11.26 -30.23
CA THR A 212 2.88 12.66 -30.69
C THR A 212 3.22 13.61 -29.54
N TRP A 213 2.67 13.41 -28.34
CA TRP A 213 3.02 14.17 -27.15
C TRP A 213 4.46 13.89 -26.70
N TYR A 214 4.87 12.64 -26.67
CA TYR A 214 6.22 12.21 -26.33
C TYR A 214 7.25 12.92 -27.23
N GLU A 215 7.10 12.83 -28.55
CA GLU A 215 7.97 13.49 -29.53
C GLU A 215 8.04 15.01 -29.36
N LYS A 216 6.92 15.65 -29.03
CA LYS A 216 6.91 17.08 -28.75
C LYS A 216 7.73 17.46 -27.52
N ILE A 217 7.71 16.60 -26.48
CA ILE A 217 8.38 16.88 -25.22
C ILE A 217 9.89 16.65 -25.36
N ILE A 218 10.31 15.52 -25.93
CA ILE A 218 11.75 15.19 -26.04
C ILE A 218 12.52 16.12 -26.94
N ARG A 219 11.84 16.81 -27.91
CA ARG A 219 12.45 17.74 -28.84
C ARG A 219 12.53 19.20 -28.35
N GLN A 220 12.00 19.50 -27.19
CA GLN A 220 11.94 20.86 -26.65
C GLN A 220 12.74 20.96 -25.35
N SER A 221 13.43 22.08 -25.18
CA SER A 221 14.07 22.40 -23.90
C SER A 221 13.04 22.64 -22.80
N PRO A 222 13.37 22.45 -21.51
CA PRO A 222 12.48 22.79 -20.41
C PRO A 222 11.94 24.22 -20.45
N MET A 223 12.76 25.19 -20.93
CA MET A 223 12.37 26.59 -21.07
C MET A 223 11.26 26.77 -22.13
N GLU A 224 11.41 26.12 -23.29
CA GLU A 224 10.42 26.16 -24.36
C GLU A 224 9.10 25.50 -23.92
N LEU A 225 9.18 24.36 -23.21
CA LEU A 225 8.02 23.69 -22.64
C LEU A 225 7.32 24.58 -21.61
N ALA A 226 8.07 25.23 -20.72
CA ALA A 226 7.52 26.13 -19.70
C ALA A 226 6.69 27.27 -20.34
N VAL A 227 7.25 27.93 -21.35
CA VAL A 227 6.58 29.01 -22.09
C VAL A 227 5.35 28.50 -22.83
N LYS A 228 5.48 27.38 -23.55
CA LYS A 228 4.42 26.85 -24.42
C LYS A 228 3.23 26.30 -23.66
N LEU A 229 3.49 25.64 -22.53
CA LEU A 229 2.47 25.02 -21.69
C LEU A 229 1.97 25.95 -20.58
N GLY A 230 2.61 27.11 -20.38
CA GLY A 230 2.27 28.04 -19.30
C GLY A 230 2.51 27.46 -17.91
N ILE A 231 3.53 26.61 -17.74
CA ILE A 231 3.89 25.96 -16.49
C ILE A 231 5.24 26.47 -15.97
N PRO A 232 5.51 26.41 -14.65
CA PRO A 232 6.80 26.75 -14.09
C PRO A 232 7.93 25.91 -14.69
N LEU A 233 9.14 26.49 -14.76
CA LEU A 233 10.33 25.85 -15.33
C LEU A 233 10.68 24.55 -14.58
N GLU A 234 10.53 24.54 -13.26
CA GLU A 234 10.75 23.36 -12.41
C GLU A 234 9.87 22.19 -12.85
N ASN A 235 8.61 22.46 -13.18
CA ASN A 235 7.68 21.46 -13.68
C ASN A 235 8.03 21.00 -15.11
N ALA A 236 8.36 21.95 -15.97
CA ALA A 236 8.76 21.65 -17.34
C ALA A 236 10.01 20.75 -17.38
N SER A 237 10.93 20.93 -16.43
CA SER A 237 12.12 20.08 -16.28
C SER A 237 11.82 18.63 -15.88
N LEU A 238 10.66 18.36 -15.28
CA LEU A 238 10.21 17.01 -14.93
C LEU A 238 9.44 16.32 -16.07
N MET A 239 8.93 17.07 -17.04
CA MET A 239 8.16 16.52 -18.16
C MET A 239 8.94 15.49 -18.96
N TYR A 240 10.24 15.74 -19.14
CA TYR A 240 11.12 14.89 -19.94
C TYR A 240 11.31 13.50 -19.31
N PRO A 241 11.85 13.36 -18.08
CA PRO A 241 11.98 12.07 -17.45
C PRO A 241 10.62 11.37 -17.25
N SER A 242 9.54 12.11 -16.99
CA SER A 242 8.19 11.53 -16.90
C SER A 242 7.75 10.91 -18.22
N ALA A 243 7.92 11.63 -19.33
CA ALA A 243 7.56 11.15 -20.66
C ALA A 243 8.29 9.85 -21.01
N VAL A 244 9.62 9.79 -20.74
CA VAL A 244 10.44 8.60 -21.00
C VAL A 244 9.99 7.41 -20.16
N ILE A 245 9.73 7.61 -18.83
CA ILE A 245 9.23 6.53 -17.95
C ILE A 245 7.92 5.96 -18.49
N TYR A 246 6.95 6.83 -18.80
CA TYR A 246 5.66 6.37 -19.32
C TYR A 246 5.82 5.67 -20.68
N LYS A 247 6.65 6.20 -21.58
CA LYS A 247 6.90 5.58 -22.89
C LYS A 247 7.47 4.17 -22.74
N CYS A 248 8.51 3.98 -21.93
CA CYS A 248 9.09 2.68 -21.63
C CYS A 248 8.07 1.67 -21.10
N LEU A 249 7.22 2.11 -20.16
CA LEU A 249 6.23 1.25 -19.53
C LEU A 249 5.09 0.89 -20.51
N ILE A 250 4.61 1.84 -21.29
CA ILE A 250 3.57 1.63 -22.30
C ILE A 250 4.07 0.66 -23.38
N ASP A 251 5.27 0.86 -23.88
CA ASP A 251 5.86 -0.02 -24.91
C ASP A 251 6.11 -1.43 -24.38
N MET A 252 6.62 -1.54 -23.15
CA MET A 252 6.82 -2.83 -22.50
C MET A 252 5.52 -3.63 -22.35
N MET A 253 4.42 -2.95 -22.03
CA MET A 253 3.11 -3.58 -21.76
C MET A 253 2.31 -3.81 -23.05
N GLY A 254 2.55 -3.05 -24.10
CA GLY A 254 1.85 -3.15 -25.39
C GLY A 254 0.34 -2.88 -25.27
N ALA A 255 -0.05 -1.90 -24.45
CA ALA A 255 -1.46 -1.60 -24.19
C ALA A 255 -2.16 -0.97 -25.40
N GLU A 256 -3.46 -1.22 -25.52
CA GLU A 256 -4.28 -0.70 -26.62
C GLU A 256 -4.87 0.66 -26.28
N HIS A 257 -5.20 0.91 -25.00
CA HIS A 257 -5.86 2.11 -24.52
C HIS A 257 -5.07 2.77 -23.38
N ILE A 258 -4.83 4.07 -23.51
CA ILE A 258 -4.15 4.88 -22.50
C ILE A 258 -5.18 5.85 -21.91
N TRP A 259 -5.40 5.75 -20.59
CA TRP A 259 -6.33 6.58 -19.84
C TRP A 259 -5.56 7.62 -19.05
N ILE A 260 -6.00 8.88 -19.10
CA ILE A 260 -5.46 9.98 -18.30
C ILE A 260 -6.63 10.66 -17.56
N PRO A 261 -7.02 10.12 -16.40
CA PRO A 261 -8.24 10.55 -15.70
C PRO A 261 -8.13 11.90 -14.98
N GLY A 262 -6.93 12.49 -14.88
CA GLY A 262 -6.71 13.76 -14.16
C GLY A 262 -6.97 13.64 -12.66
N VAL A 263 -6.50 12.54 -12.06
CA VAL A 263 -6.71 12.23 -10.64
C VAL A 263 -5.47 12.60 -9.82
N HIS A 264 -5.71 13.17 -8.64
CA HIS A 264 -4.67 13.51 -7.67
C HIS A 264 -4.96 12.90 -6.31
N MET A 265 -3.91 12.60 -5.53
CA MET A 265 -3.99 12.06 -4.17
C MET A 265 -4.92 12.90 -3.26
N THR A 266 -4.93 14.24 -3.39
CA THR A 266 -5.80 15.12 -2.61
C THR A 266 -7.29 14.81 -2.75
N ARG A 267 -7.73 14.32 -3.92
CA ARG A 267 -9.10 13.86 -4.11
C ARG A 267 -9.36 12.54 -3.38
N GLY A 268 -8.35 11.67 -3.29
CA GLY A 268 -8.44 10.45 -2.50
C GLY A 268 -8.60 10.72 -1.02
N ILE A 269 -7.88 11.71 -0.48
CA ILE A 269 -8.03 12.15 0.91
C ILE A 269 -9.46 12.67 1.14
N ALA A 270 -9.98 13.52 0.25
CA ALA A 270 -11.34 14.03 0.34
C ALA A 270 -12.40 12.92 0.22
N TYR A 271 -12.19 11.95 -0.68
CA TYR A 271 -13.06 10.78 -0.83
C TYR A 271 -13.09 9.93 0.44
N GLU A 272 -11.91 9.60 0.99
CA GLU A 272 -11.79 8.82 2.21
C GLU A 272 -12.47 9.50 3.41
N TYR A 273 -12.30 10.82 3.54
CA TYR A 273 -13.00 11.60 4.55
C TYR A 273 -14.52 11.52 4.37
N ALA A 274 -15.02 11.70 3.15
CA ALA A 274 -16.46 11.62 2.85
C ALA A 274 -17.02 10.21 3.09
N GLU A 275 -16.25 9.15 2.79
CA GLU A 275 -16.59 7.76 3.08
C GLU A 275 -16.70 7.50 4.60
N GLN A 276 -15.73 7.99 5.38
CA GLN A 276 -15.74 7.88 6.86
C GLN A 276 -16.93 8.61 7.48
N MET A 277 -17.31 9.76 6.92
CA MET A 277 -18.51 10.52 7.32
C MET A 277 -19.80 9.93 6.76
N LYS A 278 -19.76 8.81 6.03
CA LYS A 278 -20.90 8.14 5.39
C LYS A 278 -21.67 9.04 4.41
N LEU A 279 -21.00 10.03 3.83
CA LEU A 279 -21.55 10.93 2.83
C LEU A 279 -21.58 10.30 1.43
N LEU A 280 -20.75 9.27 1.21
CA LEU A 280 -20.65 8.53 -0.04
C LEU A 280 -20.93 7.05 0.21
N LYS A 281 -21.57 6.40 -0.75
CA LYS A 281 -21.62 4.93 -0.80
C LYS A 281 -20.44 4.45 -1.61
N GLY A 282 -19.62 3.56 -1.03
CA GLY A 282 -18.50 2.95 -1.73
C GLY A 282 -18.96 2.22 -2.99
N GLY A 283 -18.31 2.48 -4.12
CA GLY A 283 -18.61 1.82 -5.41
C GLY A 283 -17.72 0.60 -5.67
N HIS A 284 -16.51 0.56 -5.07
CA HIS A 284 -15.52 -0.50 -5.27
C HIS A 284 -15.14 -1.14 -3.93
N ASN A 285 -14.88 -2.46 -3.94
CA ASN A 285 -14.53 -3.21 -2.72
C ASN A 285 -13.01 -3.23 -2.51
N PHE A 286 -12.46 -2.19 -1.92
CA PHE A 286 -11.04 -2.06 -1.65
C PHE A 286 -10.50 -3.11 -0.66
N GLU A 287 -11.31 -3.59 0.28
CA GLU A 287 -10.90 -4.65 1.22
C GLU A 287 -10.62 -5.96 0.47
N ASN A 288 -11.44 -6.27 -0.54
CA ASN A 288 -11.20 -7.43 -1.39
C ASN A 288 -9.86 -7.32 -2.14
N ASP A 289 -9.48 -6.14 -2.61
CA ASP A 289 -8.18 -5.94 -3.27
C ASP A 289 -7.00 -6.20 -2.34
N ILE A 290 -7.10 -5.74 -1.09
CA ILE A 290 -6.09 -5.98 -0.06
C ILE A 290 -5.94 -7.50 0.18
N LEU A 291 -7.06 -8.21 0.35
CA LEU A 291 -7.06 -9.67 0.53
C LEU A 291 -6.54 -10.40 -0.71
N MET A 292 -6.87 -9.92 -1.91
CA MET A 292 -6.35 -10.50 -3.15
C MET A 292 -4.85 -10.27 -3.30
N ALA A 293 -4.33 -9.12 -2.87
CA ALA A 293 -2.88 -8.88 -2.80
C ALA A 293 -2.19 -9.90 -1.89
N ALA A 294 -2.73 -10.13 -0.68
CA ALA A 294 -2.21 -11.15 0.24
C ALA A 294 -2.27 -12.56 -0.36
N LYS A 295 -3.40 -12.94 -0.98
CA LYS A 295 -3.54 -14.23 -1.69
C LYS A 295 -2.51 -14.41 -2.80
N ASN A 296 -2.23 -13.36 -3.56
CA ASN A 296 -1.25 -13.40 -4.65
C ASN A 296 0.18 -13.49 -4.13
N ILE A 297 0.50 -12.82 -3.01
CA ILE A 297 1.77 -13.02 -2.30
C ILE A 297 1.87 -14.47 -1.82
N GLY A 298 0.87 -14.99 -1.12
CA GLY A 298 0.83 -16.37 -0.67
C GLY A 298 1.00 -17.39 -1.82
N LYS A 299 0.36 -17.14 -2.97
CA LYS A 299 0.54 -17.97 -4.18
C LYS A 299 1.97 -17.93 -4.71
N ARG A 300 2.63 -16.77 -4.70
CA ARG A 300 4.03 -16.60 -5.13
C ARG A 300 4.99 -17.40 -4.28
N TYR A 301 4.76 -17.40 -2.97
CA TYR A 301 5.57 -18.11 -1.99
C TYR A 301 5.02 -19.51 -1.66
N ALA A 302 4.19 -20.08 -2.53
CA ALA A 302 3.73 -21.47 -2.52
C ALA A 302 3.08 -21.92 -1.18
N VAL A 303 2.32 -21.03 -0.50
CA VAL A 303 1.61 -21.42 0.73
C VAL A 303 0.62 -22.55 0.49
N ASN A 304 0.41 -23.37 1.51
CA ASN A 304 -0.58 -24.46 1.49
C ASN A 304 -2.01 -23.89 1.58
N ARG A 305 -2.67 -23.70 0.43
CA ARG A 305 -4.01 -23.09 0.36
C ARG A 305 -5.07 -23.80 1.20
N PRO A 306 -5.21 -25.16 1.17
CA PRO A 306 -6.17 -25.86 2.02
C PRO A 306 -5.96 -25.59 3.50
N HIS A 307 -4.70 -25.56 3.96
CA HIS A 307 -4.35 -25.20 5.33
C HIS A 307 -4.75 -23.77 5.66
N VAL A 308 -4.40 -22.81 4.81
CA VAL A 308 -4.77 -21.38 4.98
C VAL A 308 -6.30 -21.21 5.10
N GLN A 309 -7.08 -21.90 4.25
CA GLN A 309 -8.56 -21.83 4.31
C GLN A 309 -9.12 -22.38 5.61
N ASN A 310 -8.56 -23.51 6.10
CA ASN A 310 -8.99 -24.10 7.37
C ASN A 310 -8.61 -23.20 8.57
N LEU A 311 -7.40 -22.63 8.50
CA LEU A 311 -6.91 -21.68 9.49
C LEU A 311 -7.75 -20.40 9.53
N GLU A 312 -8.10 -19.84 8.36
CA GLU A 312 -8.94 -18.66 8.23
C GLU A 312 -10.33 -18.89 8.84
N MET A 313 -10.98 -19.99 8.48
CA MET A 313 -12.28 -20.37 9.04
C MET A 313 -12.21 -20.45 10.58
N THR A 314 -11.16 -21.06 11.11
CA THR A 314 -10.99 -21.28 12.55
C THR A 314 -10.67 -19.97 13.28
N ALA A 315 -9.74 -19.17 12.74
CA ALA A 315 -9.33 -17.88 13.32
C ALA A 315 -10.49 -16.87 13.34
N LEU A 316 -11.24 -16.75 12.23
CA LEU A 316 -12.37 -15.83 12.15
C LEU A 316 -13.52 -16.24 13.09
N ALA A 317 -13.79 -17.53 13.25
CA ALA A 317 -14.79 -17.99 14.20
C ALA A 317 -14.41 -17.60 15.65
N MET A 318 -13.15 -17.70 16.03
CA MET A 318 -12.66 -17.27 17.35
C MET A 318 -12.72 -15.74 17.49
N PHE A 319 -12.25 -14.99 16.51
CA PHE A 319 -12.30 -13.53 16.50
C PHE A 319 -13.73 -13.02 16.69
N ASP A 320 -14.67 -13.51 15.88
CA ASP A 320 -16.06 -13.07 15.92
C ASP A 320 -16.73 -13.43 17.25
N ALA A 321 -16.39 -14.59 17.87
CA ALA A 321 -16.90 -15.00 19.16
C ALA A 321 -16.37 -14.18 20.34
N THR A 322 -15.14 -13.66 20.24
CA THR A 322 -14.48 -12.85 21.29
C THR A 322 -14.61 -11.33 21.07
N LYS A 323 -15.35 -10.89 20.05
CA LYS A 323 -15.51 -9.47 19.67
C LYS A 323 -15.93 -8.54 20.83
N LYS A 324 -16.73 -9.05 21.78
CA LYS A 324 -17.14 -8.28 22.98
C LYS A 324 -16.00 -8.05 23.98
N MET A 325 -14.95 -8.86 23.92
CA MET A 325 -13.81 -8.78 24.84
C MET A 325 -12.72 -7.86 24.29
N HIS A 326 -12.29 -8.09 23.06
CA HIS A 326 -11.21 -7.32 22.46
C HIS A 326 -11.68 -5.97 21.86
N GLY A 327 -12.96 -5.79 21.55
CA GLY A 327 -13.48 -4.54 20.99
C GLY A 327 -13.01 -4.19 19.57
N MET A 328 -12.14 -5.02 18.95
CA MET A 328 -11.62 -4.84 17.60
C MET A 328 -12.75 -4.85 16.55
N LYS A 329 -12.51 -4.15 15.43
CA LYS A 329 -13.49 -3.92 14.36
C LYS A 329 -13.09 -4.66 13.07
N GLU A 330 -13.73 -4.30 11.97
CA GLU A 330 -13.51 -4.94 10.67
C GLU A 330 -12.05 -4.74 10.16
N ARG A 331 -11.39 -3.64 10.56
CA ARG A 331 -9.99 -3.39 10.14
C ARG A 331 -9.02 -4.40 10.75
N GLU A 332 -9.12 -4.66 12.05
CA GLU A 332 -8.27 -5.66 12.73
C GLU A 332 -8.65 -7.08 12.27
N ARG A 333 -9.92 -7.32 11.93
CA ARG A 333 -10.37 -8.57 11.32
C ARG A 333 -9.70 -8.79 9.95
N LEU A 334 -9.54 -7.75 9.14
CA LEU A 334 -8.80 -7.79 7.87
C LEU A 334 -7.32 -8.11 8.11
N LEU A 335 -6.67 -7.46 9.10
CA LEU A 335 -5.28 -7.75 9.46
C LEU A 335 -5.09 -9.21 9.89
N LEU A 336 -6.03 -9.76 10.66
CA LEU A 336 -6.04 -11.19 11.02
C LEU A 336 -6.10 -12.09 9.79
N GLN A 337 -7.00 -11.82 8.84
CA GLN A 337 -7.11 -12.60 7.59
C GLN A 337 -5.80 -12.56 6.81
N MET A 338 -5.18 -11.39 6.70
CA MET A 338 -3.90 -11.23 6.01
C MET A 338 -2.78 -12.01 6.72
N ALA A 339 -2.70 -11.92 8.06
CA ALA A 339 -1.71 -12.66 8.82
C ALA A 339 -1.87 -14.17 8.64
N VAL A 340 -3.11 -14.67 8.64
CA VAL A 340 -3.43 -16.07 8.34
C VAL A 340 -2.99 -16.46 6.92
N MET A 341 -3.24 -15.62 5.91
CA MET A 341 -2.84 -15.90 4.52
C MET A 341 -1.32 -15.93 4.33
N LEU A 342 -0.58 -15.20 5.14
CA LEU A 342 0.86 -14.96 4.96
C LEU A 342 1.73 -15.63 6.03
N HIS A 343 1.16 -16.31 7.03
CA HIS A 343 1.90 -16.83 8.19
C HIS A 343 3.06 -17.79 7.82
N ASP A 344 2.92 -18.53 6.75
CA ASP A 344 3.84 -19.59 6.31
C ASP A 344 4.68 -19.23 5.08
N VAL A 345 4.61 -17.99 4.56
CA VAL A 345 5.34 -17.58 3.33
C VAL A 345 6.86 -17.77 3.46
N GLY A 346 7.38 -17.69 4.66
CA GLY A 346 8.80 -17.88 4.96
C GLY A 346 9.32 -19.30 4.70
N LYS A 347 8.43 -20.32 4.66
CA LYS A 347 8.81 -21.69 4.29
C LYS A 347 9.42 -21.80 2.90
N TYR A 348 9.07 -20.87 2.02
CA TYR A 348 9.66 -20.79 0.68
C TYR A 348 11.17 -20.50 0.71
N ILE A 349 11.62 -19.80 1.73
CA ILE A 349 13.05 -19.45 1.92
C ILE A 349 13.75 -20.50 2.78
N SER A 350 13.17 -20.85 3.96
CA SER A 350 13.81 -21.75 4.91
C SER A 350 12.79 -22.45 5.81
N PHE A 351 12.94 -23.76 5.99
CA PHE A 351 12.14 -24.51 6.97
C PHE A 351 12.61 -24.29 8.42
N ASN A 352 13.86 -23.87 8.63
CA ASN A 352 14.43 -23.65 9.95
C ASN A 352 14.23 -22.24 10.49
N ASN A 353 13.99 -21.26 9.60
CA ASN A 353 13.79 -19.86 9.97
C ASN A 353 12.53 -19.28 9.29
N VAL A 354 11.39 -19.97 9.48
CA VAL A 354 10.11 -19.56 8.89
C VAL A 354 9.65 -18.22 9.44
N ALA A 355 9.79 -18.00 10.75
CA ALA A 355 9.33 -16.82 11.47
C ALA A 355 9.93 -15.52 10.88
N ASP A 356 11.27 -15.40 10.91
CA ASP A 356 11.95 -14.22 10.41
C ASP A 356 11.83 -14.07 8.88
N SER A 357 11.85 -15.21 8.15
CA SER A 357 11.65 -15.19 6.71
C SER A 357 10.24 -14.69 6.34
N SER A 358 9.18 -15.08 7.06
CA SER A 358 7.83 -14.58 6.86
C SER A 358 7.75 -13.07 7.15
N TYR A 359 8.29 -12.62 8.28
CA TYR A 359 8.38 -11.21 8.62
C TYR A 359 9.05 -10.40 7.51
N ASN A 360 10.25 -10.80 7.08
CA ASN A 360 11.01 -10.10 6.05
C ASN A 360 10.29 -10.08 4.69
N ILE A 361 9.64 -11.17 4.30
CA ILE A 361 8.84 -11.23 3.07
C ILE A 361 7.69 -10.22 3.14
N ILE A 362 6.92 -10.20 4.25
CA ILE A 362 5.78 -9.30 4.42
C ILE A 362 6.24 -7.85 4.42
N MET A 363 7.29 -7.52 5.18
CA MET A 363 7.83 -6.15 5.25
C MET A 363 8.43 -5.66 3.95
N SER A 364 9.00 -6.56 3.14
CA SER A 364 9.59 -6.22 1.83
C SER A 364 8.57 -6.10 0.70
N ASN A 365 7.32 -6.54 0.90
CA ASN A 365 6.27 -6.39 -0.09
C ASN A 365 5.45 -5.12 0.17
N GLU A 366 5.22 -4.36 -0.90
CA GLU A 366 4.22 -3.29 -0.85
C GLU A 366 2.82 -3.91 -0.95
N ILE A 367 2.01 -3.70 0.09
CA ILE A 367 0.63 -4.15 0.13
C ILE A 367 -0.25 -2.90 0.12
N ILE A 368 -0.85 -2.64 -1.03
CA ILE A 368 -1.72 -1.48 -1.22
C ILE A 368 -2.83 -1.47 -0.16
N GLY A 369 -3.09 -0.32 0.42
CA GLY A 369 -4.14 -0.17 1.43
C GLY A 369 -3.73 -0.49 2.86
N LEU A 370 -2.48 -0.90 3.12
CA LEU A 370 -1.91 -0.98 4.46
C LEU A 370 -0.97 0.18 4.74
N SER A 371 -1.07 0.76 5.91
CA SER A 371 -0.04 1.62 6.47
C SER A 371 1.24 0.82 6.77
N HIS A 372 2.35 1.51 6.99
CA HIS A 372 3.59 0.86 7.41
C HIS A 372 3.38 0.06 8.71
N ILE A 373 2.71 0.67 9.69
CA ILE A 373 2.40 0.06 11.00
C ILE A 373 1.51 -1.18 10.84
N GLU A 374 0.44 -1.11 10.05
CA GLU A 374 -0.44 -2.25 9.82
C GLU A 374 0.29 -3.42 9.14
N ARG A 375 1.16 -3.12 8.18
CA ARG A 375 2.01 -4.13 7.54
C ARG A 375 2.97 -4.77 8.56
N GLU A 376 3.56 -3.96 9.44
CA GLU A 376 4.40 -4.45 10.54
C GLU A 376 3.59 -5.31 11.52
N MET A 377 2.38 -4.92 11.88
CA MET A 377 1.48 -5.75 12.72
C MET A 377 1.23 -7.11 12.07
N VAL A 378 0.85 -7.15 10.80
CA VAL A 378 0.66 -8.42 10.05
C VAL A 378 1.93 -9.25 10.03
N ALA A 379 3.08 -8.63 9.81
CA ALA A 379 4.39 -9.31 9.78
C ALA A 379 4.77 -9.89 11.16
N LEU A 380 4.51 -9.16 12.24
CA LEU A 380 4.76 -9.61 13.61
C LEU A 380 3.83 -10.75 14.01
N ILE A 381 2.53 -10.67 13.67
CA ILE A 381 1.59 -11.78 13.90
C ILE A 381 2.05 -13.05 13.17
N ALA A 382 2.49 -12.93 11.93
CA ALA A 382 3.05 -14.05 11.16
C ALA A 382 4.34 -14.59 11.78
N ARG A 383 5.25 -13.71 12.21
CA ARG A 383 6.52 -14.07 12.88
C ARG A 383 6.26 -14.85 14.17
N TYR A 384 5.43 -14.28 15.03
CA TYR A 384 5.18 -14.83 16.37
C TYR A 384 4.10 -15.93 16.40
N ASN A 385 3.61 -16.36 15.25
CA ASN A 385 2.76 -17.54 15.15
C ASN A 385 3.45 -18.82 15.67
N THR A 386 4.75 -18.96 15.49
CA THR A 386 5.51 -20.17 15.85
C THR A 386 6.58 -19.97 16.91
N VAL A 387 7.01 -18.74 17.16
CA VAL A 387 8.03 -18.40 18.17
C VAL A 387 7.41 -17.56 19.29
N THR A 388 8.06 -17.46 20.42
CA THR A 388 7.57 -16.72 21.59
C THR A 388 7.46 -15.23 21.25
N LEU A 389 6.29 -14.63 21.58
CA LEU A 389 6.10 -13.19 21.50
C LEU A 389 6.88 -12.53 22.64
N PRO A 390 7.81 -11.61 22.38
CA PRO A 390 8.52 -10.88 23.42
C PRO A 390 7.60 -9.91 24.16
N SER A 391 8.03 -9.43 25.32
CA SER A 391 7.34 -8.36 26.04
C SER A 391 7.30 -7.07 25.24
N TYR A 392 6.40 -6.14 25.62
CA TYR A 392 6.32 -4.84 24.95
C TYR A 392 7.64 -4.07 24.99
N ASP A 393 8.32 -4.07 26.16
CA ASP A 393 9.58 -3.36 26.35
C ASP A 393 10.71 -3.92 25.48
N GLU A 394 10.71 -5.22 25.21
CA GLU A 394 11.65 -5.85 24.29
C GLU A 394 11.30 -5.55 22.83
N LEU A 395 10.01 -5.67 22.46
CA LEU A 395 9.58 -5.49 21.06
C LEU A 395 9.74 -4.04 20.60
N VAL A 396 9.46 -3.06 21.45
CA VAL A 396 9.55 -1.63 21.10
C VAL A 396 10.97 -1.16 20.75
N MET A 397 11.99 -1.91 21.13
CA MET A 397 13.37 -1.64 20.73
C MET A 397 13.62 -1.90 19.23
N GLU A 398 12.81 -2.74 18.60
CA GLU A 398 12.94 -3.15 17.20
C GLU A 398 11.75 -2.75 16.33
N SER A 399 10.65 -2.27 16.92
CA SER A 399 9.40 -1.93 16.23
C SER A 399 8.92 -0.52 16.56
N SER A 400 8.05 0.03 15.70
CA SER A 400 7.44 1.34 15.88
C SER A 400 6.05 1.29 16.53
N LEU A 401 5.67 0.15 17.13
CA LEU A 401 4.33 -0.07 17.67
C LEU A 401 4.10 0.72 18.97
N SER A 402 2.91 1.30 19.07
CA SER A 402 2.38 1.78 20.36
C SER A 402 1.97 0.60 21.25
N ALA A 403 1.77 0.86 22.55
CA ALA A 403 1.28 -0.15 23.48
C ALA A 403 -0.10 -0.73 23.06
N GLU A 404 -0.99 0.10 22.52
CA GLU A 404 -2.30 -0.34 22.00
C GLU A 404 -2.15 -1.29 20.80
N GLN A 405 -1.24 -0.95 19.88
CA GLN A 405 -0.94 -1.78 18.72
C GLN A 405 -0.29 -3.10 19.11
N TYR A 406 0.60 -3.09 20.11
CA TYR A 406 1.19 -4.30 20.68
C TYR A 406 0.11 -5.22 21.27
N LEU A 407 -0.86 -4.69 22.02
CA LEU A 407 -1.97 -5.48 22.54
C LEU A 407 -2.79 -6.11 21.41
N THR A 408 -3.10 -5.34 20.37
CA THR A 408 -3.76 -5.87 19.16
C THR A 408 -2.95 -7.01 18.52
N VAL A 409 -1.64 -6.83 18.34
CA VAL A 409 -0.75 -7.89 17.81
C VAL A 409 -0.77 -9.12 18.71
N SER A 410 -0.74 -8.95 20.03
CA SER A 410 -0.76 -10.05 20.99
C SER A 410 -2.06 -10.86 20.90
N GLU A 411 -3.21 -10.19 20.86
CA GLU A 411 -4.53 -10.79 20.75
C GLU A 411 -4.71 -11.54 19.42
N LEU A 412 -4.34 -10.91 18.30
CA LEU A 412 -4.40 -11.55 16.98
C LEU A 412 -3.41 -12.72 16.88
N THR A 413 -2.22 -12.60 17.47
CA THR A 413 -1.24 -13.69 17.53
C THR A 413 -1.78 -14.88 18.32
N ALA A 414 -2.46 -14.66 19.45
CA ALA A 414 -3.06 -15.73 20.24
C ALA A 414 -4.11 -16.50 19.44
N ILE A 415 -4.94 -15.79 18.66
CA ILE A 415 -5.93 -16.40 17.77
C ILE A 415 -5.24 -17.22 16.66
N VAL A 416 -4.23 -16.66 15.97
CA VAL A 416 -3.53 -17.36 14.88
C VAL A 416 -2.79 -18.59 15.39
N ARG A 417 -2.08 -18.50 16.53
CA ARG A 417 -1.39 -19.62 17.16
C ARG A 417 -2.31 -20.79 17.47
N LEU A 418 -3.45 -20.50 18.09
CA LEU A 418 -4.43 -21.52 18.45
C LEU A 418 -5.04 -22.14 17.19
N ALA A 419 -5.44 -21.32 16.21
CA ALA A 419 -5.99 -21.80 14.95
C ALA A 419 -4.99 -22.70 14.21
N ASN A 420 -3.70 -22.32 14.14
CA ASN A 420 -2.63 -23.09 13.51
C ASN A 420 -2.37 -24.43 14.24
N ALA A 421 -2.41 -24.44 15.58
CA ALA A 421 -2.26 -25.67 16.36
C ALA A 421 -3.42 -26.65 16.09
N LEU A 422 -4.63 -26.18 15.83
CA LEU A 422 -5.81 -27.00 15.51
C LEU A 422 -5.78 -27.62 14.11
N ASP A 423 -4.87 -27.23 13.21
CA ASP A 423 -4.59 -27.92 11.95
C ASP A 423 -3.09 -28.28 11.80
N ARG A 424 -2.47 -28.69 12.92
CA ARG A 424 -1.03 -28.98 13.03
C ARG A 424 -0.52 -29.96 11.96
N SER A 425 -1.31 -30.95 11.61
CA SER A 425 -1.00 -31.95 10.59
C SER A 425 -1.15 -31.44 9.16
N HIS A 426 -1.75 -30.28 8.95
CA HIS A 426 -2.14 -29.73 7.63
C HIS A 426 -3.04 -30.68 6.83
N LEU A 427 -3.85 -31.49 7.53
CA LEU A 427 -4.77 -32.46 6.91
C LEU A 427 -6.23 -31.96 6.88
N GLN A 428 -6.48 -30.73 7.29
CA GLN A 428 -7.79 -30.07 7.34
C GLN A 428 -8.86 -31.00 7.96
N LYS A 429 -8.55 -31.51 9.15
CA LYS A 429 -9.43 -32.44 9.88
C LYS A 429 -10.72 -31.75 10.36
N ILE A 430 -10.69 -30.45 10.56
CA ILE A 430 -11.85 -29.64 10.96
C ILE A 430 -12.67 -29.33 9.72
N GLN A 431 -13.92 -29.82 9.70
CA GLN A 431 -14.88 -29.54 8.64
C GLN A 431 -15.79 -28.36 8.95
N ALA A 432 -16.05 -28.11 10.22
CA ALA A 432 -16.80 -26.97 10.70
C ALA A 432 -16.40 -26.62 12.14
N ILE A 433 -16.47 -25.35 12.47
CA ILE A 433 -16.24 -24.82 13.79
C ILE A 433 -17.40 -23.93 14.21
N ARG A 434 -17.79 -24.04 15.49
CA ARG A 434 -18.62 -23.07 16.16
C ARG A 434 -17.90 -22.62 17.44
N ALA A 435 -17.51 -21.37 17.49
CA ALA A 435 -16.96 -20.73 18.67
C ALA A 435 -18.09 -20.01 19.45
N THR A 436 -18.11 -20.14 20.76
CA THR A 436 -19.13 -19.51 21.62
C THR A 436 -18.48 -19.09 22.92
N LEU A 437 -18.54 -17.81 23.25
CA LEU A 437 -18.09 -17.29 24.53
C LEU A 437 -19.14 -17.48 25.60
N LYS A 438 -18.80 -18.14 26.72
CA LYS A 438 -19.62 -18.34 27.88
C LYS A 438 -18.84 -17.94 29.13
N GLU A 439 -19.24 -16.85 29.78
CA GLU A 439 -18.55 -16.31 30.94
C GLU A 439 -17.04 -16.14 30.68
N ARG A 440 -16.21 -17.04 31.21
CA ARG A 440 -14.75 -17.07 31.04
C ARG A 440 -14.25 -18.24 30.21
N GLU A 441 -15.13 -18.90 29.47
CA GLU A 441 -14.76 -20.01 28.58
C GLU A 441 -15.09 -19.69 27.13
N LEU A 442 -14.13 -19.91 26.24
CA LEU A 442 -14.34 -19.94 24.78
C LEU A 442 -14.55 -21.39 24.35
N GLN A 443 -15.82 -21.80 24.16
CA GLN A 443 -16.14 -23.16 23.71
C GLN A 443 -15.96 -23.28 22.20
N LEU A 444 -14.99 -24.10 21.78
CA LEU A 444 -14.70 -24.43 20.38
C LEU A 444 -15.34 -25.81 20.07
N SER A 445 -16.51 -25.80 19.46
CA SER A 445 -17.17 -27.03 18.99
C SER A 445 -16.71 -27.36 17.59
N LEU A 446 -15.83 -28.35 17.43
CA LEU A 446 -15.20 -28.75 16.18
C LEU A 446 -15.91 -30.00 15.63
N THR A 447 -16.37 -29.93 14.39
CA THR A 447 -16.78 -31.13 13.64
C THR A 447 -15.58 -31.67 12.86
N VAL A 448 -15.17 -32.89 13.21
CA VAL A 448 -13.95 -33.50 12.65
C VAL A 448 -14.25 -34.76 11.85
N ASN A 449 -13.50 -34.98 10.75
CA ASN A 449 -13.66 -36.14 9.86
C ASN A 449 -12.59 -37.23 10.08
N ARG A 450 -11.61 -36.99 10.97
CA ARG A 450 -10.50 -37.90 11.25
C ARG A 450 -10.13 -37.83 12.74
N ASP A 451 -9.21 -38.71 13.16
CA ASP A 451 -8.61 -38.66 14.49
C ASP A 451 -7.92 -37.32 14.75
N PHE A 452 -8.24 -36.72 15.90
CA PHE A 452 -7.80 -35.37 16.27
C PHE A 452 -6.82 -35.38 17.47
N THR A 453 -6.33 -36.56 17.84
CA THR A 453 -5.46 -36.76 19.01
C THR A 453 -4.18 -35.96 18.92
N LEU A 454 -3.56 -35.87 17.73
CA LEU A 454 -2.32 -35.10 17.51
C LEU A 454 -2.52 -33.62 17.84
N GLU A 455 -3.56 -33.01 17.28
CA GLU A 455 -3.86 -31.59 17.46
C GLU A 455 -4.20 -31.31 18.91
N GLN A 456 -5.02 -32.13 19.56
CA GLN A 456 -5.33 -31.99 20.99
C GLN A 456 -4.10 -32.12 21.87
N GLY A 457 -3.22 -33.07 21.58
CA GLY A 457 -2.00 -33.31 22.37
C GLY A 457 -0.95 -32.19 22.25
N LEU A 458 -0.94 -31.44 21.16
CA LEU A 458 0.07 -30.41 20.88
C LEU A 458 -0.43 -28.98 21.03
N CYS A 459 -1.71 -28.77 21.36
CA CYS A 459 -2.25 -27.40 21.42
C CYS A 459 -2.17 -26.75 22.82
N GLN A 460 -1.77 -27.46 23.87
CA GLN A 460 -1.88 -26.96 25.27
C GLN A 460 -1.16 -25.62 25.47
N GLU A 461 0.07 -25.48 25.05
CA GLU A 461 0.83 -24.23 25.17
C GLU A 461 0.12 -23.04 24.46
N LYS A 462 -0.64 -23.30 23.38
CA LYS A 462 -1.37 -22.28 22.63
C LYS A 462 -2.71 -21.93 23.31
N LEU A 463 -3.30 -22.90 23.98
CA LEU A 463 -4.48 -22.66 24.85
C LEU A 463 -4.08 -21.80 26.07
N ASP A 464 -2.92 -22.09 26.67
CA ASP A 464 -2.41 -21.34 27.82
C ASP A 464 -2.07 -19.89 27.41
N PHE A 465 -1.39 -19.69 26.28
CA PHE A 465 -1.12 -18.35 25.75
C PHE A 465 -2.40 -17.58 25.41
N PHE A 466 -3.39 -18.23 24.82
CA PHE A 466 -4.68 -17.61 24.58
C PHE A 466 -5.36 -17.15 25.88
N ASN A 467 -5.30 -18.01 26.92
CA ASN A 467 -5.84 -17.68 28.24
C ASN A 467 -5.06 -16.53 28.91
N GLU A 468 -3.73 -16.48 28.75
CA GLU A 468 -2.90 -15.37 29.25
C GLU A 468 -3.32 -14.04 28.64
N VAL A 469 -3.48 -14.00 27.32
CA VAL A 469 -3.77 -12.76 26.56
C VAL A 469 -5.22 -12.29 26.79
N PHE A 470 -6.20 -13.20 26.74
CA PHE A 470 -7.63 -12.85 26.80
C PHE A 470 -8.27 -13.01 28.18
N SER A 471 -7.58 -13.61 29.15
CA SER A 471 -8.14 -14.06 30.42
C SER A 471 -9.37 -14.95 30.24
N ILE A 472 -9.40 -15.76 29.18
CA ILE A 472 -10.47 -16.67 28.78
C ILE A 472 -9.88 -18.04 28.50
N GLN A 473 -10.47 -19.10 29.08
CA GLN A 473 -10.04 -20.48 28.85
C GLN A 473 -10.70 -21.06 27.60
N PRO A 474 -9.90 -21.37 26.53
CA PRO A 474 -10.46 -22.09 25.38
C PRO A 474 -10.71 -23.57 25.76
N VAL A 475 -11.89 -24.07 25.37
CA VAL A 475 -12.32 -25.46 25.63
C VAL A 475 -12.72 -26.12 24.32
N ILE A 476 -12.01 -27.17 23.93
CA ILE A 476 -12.27 -27.92 22.69
C ILE A 476 -13.30 -29.01 22.94
N LYS A 477 -14.40 -29.00 22.16
CA LYS A 477 -15.44 -30.03 22.13
C LYS A 477 -15.49 -30.66 20.74
N LEU A 478 -15.24 -31.95 20.66
CA LEU A 478 -15.26 -32.69 19.39
C LEU A 478 -16.62 -33.27 19.08
N LYS A 479 -17.05 -33.11 17.84
CA LYS A 479 -18.17 -33.84 17.24
C LYS A 479 -17.61 -34.62 16.05
N ARG A 480 -17.77 -35.96 16.04
CA ARG A 480 -17.40 -36.76 14.87
C ARG A 480 -18.51 -36.65 13.83
N GLN A 481 -18.13 -36.44 12.59
CA GLN A 481 -19.04 -36.59 11.48
C GLN A 481 -19.32 -38.11 11.34
N MET A 482 -20.59 -38.54 11.48
CA MET A 482 -20.97 -39.94 11.24
C MET A 482 -20.90 -40.26 9.74
#